data_62405097039be88f366a0022c75a557a
#
_entry.id   62405097039be88f366a0022c75a557a
#
_cell.length_a   1.000
_cell.length_b   1.000
_cell.length_c   1.000
_cell.angle_alpha   90.00
_cell.angle_beta   90.00
_cell.angle_gamma   90.00
#
_symmetry.space_group_name_H-M   'P 1'
#
loop_
_entity.id
_entity.type
_entity.pdbx_description
1 polymer ?
#
loop_
_entity_poly.entity_id
_entity_poly.type
_entity_poly.pdbx_seq_one_letter_code
_entity_poly.pdbx_strand_id
1 'polypeptide(L)'
;MTIKKASIIFTLAILEAESEYSNPISQSKIAQMLTEAGTPCDRKTVGRDIKTLQKIGYPVKRTSKGFYLQRKMYTLEEVSFVAKCIENSDNTEIDKTDLIQRLKKTMGHAYAWMGK
;
A
#
# COMPACT_ATOMS: atom_id res chain seq x y z
N MET A 1 -17.20 -9.52 13.22
CA MET A 1 -17.95 -8.31 12.80
C MET A 1 -17.13 -7.53 11.80
N THR A 2 -17.72 -7.13 10.70
CA THR A 2 -17.05 -6.34 9.68
C THR A 2 -17.20 -4.85 9.97
N ILE A 3 -16.09 -4.13 10.04
CA ILE A 3 -16.10 -2.69 10.23
C ILE A 3 -16.07 -2.04 8.85
N LYS A 4 -17.19 -1.48 8.41
CA LYS A 4 -17.32 -0.92 7.07
C LYS A 4 -16.28 0.14 6.73
N LYS A 5 -15.91 0.96 7.70
CA LYS A 5 -14.92 2.03 7.48
C LYS A 5 -13.49 1.52 7.37
N ALA A 6 -13.24 0.28 7.79
CA ALA A 6 -11.90 -0.29 7.73
C ALA A 6 -11.44 -0.56 6.29
N SER A 7 -12.38 -0.72 5.34
CA SER A 7 -12.02 -1.01 3.96
C SER A 7 -11.14 0.09 3.35
N ILE A 8 -11.40 1.36 3.67
CA ILE A 8 -10.61 2.46 3.13
C ILE A 8 -9.16 2.44 3.65
N ILE A 9 -9.00 2.11 4.93
CA ILE A 9 -7.67 2.01 5.54
C ILE A 9 -6.88 0.88 4.90
N PHE A 10 -7.50 -0.28 4.72
CA PHE A 10 -6.84 -1.43 4.11
C PHE A 10 -6.60 -1.22 2.61
N THR A 11 -7.49 -0.52 1.91
CA THR A 11 -7.27 -0.16 0.51
C THR A 11 -6.02 0.71 0.38
N LEU A 12 -5.89 1.71 1.25
CA LEU A 12 -4.68 2.54 1.28
C LEU A 12 -3.44 1.72 1.57
N ALA A 13 -3.50 0.82 2.55
CA ALA A 13 -2.37 -0.05 2.89
C ALA A 13 -1.94 -0.92 1.71
N ILE A 14 -2.90 -1.48 0.98
CA ILE A 14 -2.60 -2.28 -0.22
C ILE A 14 -1.90 -1.43 -1.28
N LEU A 15 -2.43 -0.24 -1.53
CA LEU A 15 -1.83 0.66 -2.51
C LEU A 15 -0.41 1.08 -2.10
N GLU A 16 -0.19 1.33 -0.81
CA GLU A 16 1.15 1.66 -0.31
C GLU A 16 2.13 0.51 -0.46
N ALA A 17 1.68 -0.69 -0.15
CA ALA A 17 2.56 -1.86 -0.11
C ALA A 17 2.84 -2.46 -1.48
N GLU A 18 1.90 -2.40 -2.41
CA GLU A 18 1.97 -3.23 -3.61
C GLU A 18 1.77 -2.51 -4.94
N SER A 19 1.35 -1.25 -4.94
CA SER A 19 1.12 -0.57 -6.21
C SER A 19 2.25 0.37 -6.61
N GLU A 20 2.50 0.47 -7.90
CA GLU A 20 3.39 1.45 -8.53
C GLU A 20 2.87 1.73 -9.93
N TYR A 21 3.42 2.75 -10.58
CA TYR A 21 3.08 3.03 -11.98
C TYR A 21 3.28 1.80 -12.86
N SER A 22 4.39 1.09 -12.64
CA SER A 22 4.72 -0.12 -13.40
C SER A 22 3.91 -1.34 -12.99
N ASN A 23 3.20 -1.26 -11.86
CA ASN A 23 2.40 -2.37 -11.32
C ASN A 23 1.12 -1.85 -10.69
N PRO A 24 0.20 -1.28 -11.49
CA PRO A 24 -1.08 -0.83 -10.95
C PRO A 24 -1.96 -2.01 -10.55
N ILE A 25 -2.87 -1.78 -9.63
CA ILE A 25 -3.76 -2.83 -9.10
C ILE A 25 -5.20 -2.46 -9.43
N SER A 26 -5.95 -3.39 -10.01
CA SER A 26 -7.34 -3.17 -10.38
C SER A 26 -8.25 -3.14 -9.14
N GLN A 27 -9.42 -2.49 -9.28
CA GLN A 27 -10.43 -2.49 -8.21
C GLN A 27 -10.82 -3.92 -7.82
N SER A 28 -10.98 -4.79 -8.80
CA SER A 28 -11.34 -6.18 -8.56
C SER A 28 -10.27 -6.92 -7.75
N LYS A 29 -9.01 -6.67 -8.05
CA LYS A 29 -7.90 -7.29 -7.33
C LYS A 29 -7.83 -6.78 -5.89
N ILE A 30 -8.04 -5.48 -5.69
CA ILE A 30 -8.07 -4.90 -4.34
C ILE A 30 -9.21 -5.52 -3.53
N ALA A 31 -10.40 -5.62 -4.14
CA ALA A 31 -11.56 -6.24 -3.48
C ALA A 31 -11.27 -7.69 -3.09
N GLN A 32 -10.62 -8.43 -3.97
CA GLN A 32 -10.22 -9.82 -3.69
C GLN A 32 -9.25 -9.88 -2.50
N MET A 33 -8.25 -9.02 -2.50
CA MET A 33 -7.26 -8.97 -1.42
C MET A 33 -7.88 -8.62 -0.08
N LEU A 34 -8.82 -7.68 -0.07
CA LEU A 34 -9.55 -7.30 1.14
C LEU A 34 -10.38 -8.48 1.65
N THR A 35 -11.07 -9.18 0.77
CA THR A 35 -11.89 -10.33 1.14
C THR A 35 -11.02 -11.44 1.73
N GLU A 36 -9.90 -11.72 1.12
CA GLU A 36 -8.95 -12.73 1.60
C GLU A 36 -8.33 -12.35 2.95
N ALA A 37 -8.21 -11.06 3.21
CA ALA A 37 -7.67 -10.57 4.47
C ALA A 37 -8.72 -10.50 5.59
N GLY A 38 -9.94 -10.95 5.34
CA GLY A 38 -10.98 -10.96 6.35
C GLY A 38 -11.86 -9.72 6.40
N THR A 39 -11.74 -8.83 5.41
CA THR A 39 -12.57 -7.64 5.29
C THR A 39 -13.34 -7.71 3.97
N PRO A 40 -14.43 -8.47 3.91
CA PRO A 40 -15.20 -8.63 2.66
C PRO A 40 -15.62 -7.30 2.07
N CYS A 41 -15.33 -7.10 0.80
CA CYS A 41 -15.54 -5.82 0.15
C CYS A 41 -15.74 -6.05 -1.34
N ASP A 42 -16.72 -5.39 -1.93
CA ASP A 42 -16.94 -5.51 -3.36
C ASP A 42 -16.18 -4.43 -4.13
N ARG A 43 -16.14 -4.59 -5.44
CA ARG A 43 -15.43 -3.67 -6.33
C ARG A 43 -15.96 -2.23 -6.24
N LYS A 44 -17.28 -2.08 -6.08
CA LYS A 44 -17.90 -0.75 -6.00
C LYS A 44 -17.46 0.00 -4.74
N THR A 45 -17.39 -0.70 -3.62
CA THR A 45 -16.92 -0.11 -2.36
C THR A 45 -15.47 0.32 -2.48
N VAL A 46 -14.62 -0.50 -3.09
CA VAL A 46 -13.23 -0.14 -3.36
C VAL A 46 -13.16 1.14 -4.21
N GLY A 47 -13.99 1.23 -5.25
CA GLY A 47 -14.03 2.42 -6.09
C GLY A 47 -14.39 3.69 -5.33
N ARG A 48 -15.36 3.60 -4.42
CA ARG A 48 -15.74 4.74 -3.56
C ARG A 48 -14.62 5.11 -2.60
N ASP A 49 -13.96 4.11 -2.01
CA ASP A 49 -12.85 4.35 -1.10
C ASP A 49 -11.69 5.03 -1.81
N ILE A 50 -11.38 4.62 -3.04
CA ILE A 50 -10.34 5.26 -3.84
C ILE A 50 -10.69 6.73 -4.10
N LYS A 51 -11.94 7.03 -4.47
CA LYS A 51 -12.37 8.41 -4.67
C LYS A 51 -12.25 9.24 -3.40
N THR A 52 -12.58 8.65 -2.26
CA THR A 52 -12.44 9.32 -0.97
C THR A 52 -10.97 9.62 -0.67
N LEU A 53 -10.09 8.64 -0.89
CA LEU A 53 -8.65 8.84 -0.70
C LEU A 53 -8.13 9.98 -1.57
N GLN A 54 -8.56 10.04 -2.83
CA GLN A 54 -8.18 11.13 -3.73
C GLN A 54 -8.66 12.48 -3.22
N LYS A 55 -9.90 12.55 -2.71
CA LYS A 55 -10.46 13.79 -2.19
C LYS A 55 -9.72 14.32 -0.96
N ILE A 56 -9.26 13.43 -0.09
CA ILE A 56 -8.53 13.87 1.11
C ILE A 56 -7.05 14.09 0.87
N GLY A 57 -6.58 13.93 -0.38
CA GLY A 57 -5.25 14.36 -0.76
C GLY A 57 -4.24 13.27 -1.07
N TYR A 58 -4.63 12.00 -1.02
CA TYR A 58 -3.71 10.93 -1.42
C TYR A 58 -3.57 10.90 -2.94
N PRO A 59 -2.34 10.83 -3.45
CA PRO A 59 -2.10 10.87 -4.90
C PRO A 59 -2.32 9.51 -5.54
N VAL A 60 -3.55 9.02 -5.51
CA VAL A 60 -3.95 7.79 -6.16
C VAL A 60 -4.23 8.10 -7.63
N LYS A 61 -3.50 7.45 -8.53
CA LYS A 61 -3.62 7.67 -9.97
C LYS A 61 -4.27 6.47 -10.64
N ARG A 62 -5.00 6.74 -11.71
CA ARG A 62 -5.68 5.72 -12.49
C ARG A 62 -4.93 5.46 -13.79
N THR A 63 -4.84 4.17 -14.16
CA THR A 63 -4.33 3.76 -15.48
C THR A 63 -5.35 2.82 -16.11
N SER A 64 -5.13 2.43 -17.36
CA SER A 64 -5.98 1.45 -18.01
C SER A 64 -5.97 0.08 -17.34
N LYS A 65 -4.94 -0.21 -16.52
CA LYS A 65 -4.78 -1.50 -15.84
C LYS A 65 -5.16 -1.48 -14.38
N GLY A 66 -5.43 -0.31 -13.82
CA GLY A 66 -5.79 -0.18 -12.42
C GLY A 66 -5.28 1.10 -11.80
N PHE A 67 -5.04 1.04 -10.50
CA PHE A 67 -4.65 2.20 -9.69
C PHE A 67 -3.28 2.01 -9.08
N TYR A 68 -2.59 3.11 -8.84
CA TYR A 68 -1.34 3.08 -8.10
C TYR A 68 -1.23 4.36 -7.26
N LEU A 69 -0.45 4.26 -6.19
CA LEU A 69 -0.20 5.40 -5.31
C LEU A 69 1.12 6.05 -5.71
N GLN A 70 1.04 7.31 -6.10
CA GLN A 70 2.20 8.12 -6.46
C GLN A 70 2.81 8.77 -5.21
N ARG A 71 3.99 9.32 -5.32
CA ARG A 71 4.65 10.07 -4.24
C ARG A 71 4.83 9.30 -2.93
N LYS A 72 5.14 8.01 -3.04
CA LYS A 72 5.60 7.27 -1.87
C LYS A 72 6.98 7.78 -1.47
N MET A 73 7.33 7.59 -0.21
CA MET A 73 8.68 7.92 0.27
C MET A 73 9.76 7.22 -0.55
N TYR A 74 9.54 5.95 -0.81
CA TYR A 74 10.49 5.09 -1.51
C TYR A 74 9.76 4.20 -2.48
N THR A 75 10.43 3.82 -3.57
CA THR A 75 9.88 2.85 -4.52
C THR A 75 9.93 1.45 -3.92
N LEU A 76 9.15 0.53 -4.48
CA LEU A 76 9.18 -0.87 -4.04
C LEU A 76 10.56 -1.48 -4.26
N GLU A 77 11.22 -1.09 -5.33
CA GLU A 77 12.58 -1.56 -5.61
C GLU A 77 13.56 -1.09 -4.55
N GLU A 78 13.47 0.18 -4.14
CA GLU A 78 14.30 0.72 -3.08
C GLU A 78 14.05 0.02 -1.75
N VAL A 79 12.78 -0.23 -1.41
CA VAL A 79 12.42 -0.96 -0.20
C VAL A 79 13.01 -2.37 -0.21
N SER A 80 12.90 -3.07 -1.33
CA SER A 80 13.48 -4.41 -1.50
C SER A 80 14.99 -4.39 -1.35
N PHE A 81 15.64 -3.40 -1.90
CA PHE A 81 17.09 -3.24 -1.78
C PHE A 81 17.52 -3.11 -0.32
N VAL A 82 16.85 -2.23 0.43
CA VAL A 82 17.15 -2.03 1.85
C VAL A 82 16.90 -3.31 2.64
N ALA A 83 15.81 -4.01 2.36
CA ALA A 83 15.48 -5.27 3.04
C ALA A 83 16.59 -6.32 2.81
N LYS A 84 17.08 -6.41 1.59
CA LYS A 84 18.19 -7.35 1.27
C LYS A 84 19.46 -6.98 2.00
N CYS A 85 19.78 -5.70 2.09
CA CYS A 85 20.95 -5.24 2.84
C CYS A 85 20.86 -5.65 4.30
N ILE A 86 19.68 -5.54 4.91
CA ILE A 86 19.47 -5.95 6.29
C ILE A 86 19.63 -7.47 6.43
N GLU A 87 19.01 -8.23 5.53
CA GLU A 87 19.10 -9.70 5.55
C GLU A 87 20.54 -10.21 5.44
N ASN A 88 21.35 -9.54 4.63
CA ASN A 88 22.73 -9.94 4.37
C ASN A 88 23.71 -9.36 5.40
N SER A 89 23.24 -8.59 6.36
CA SER A 89 24.06 -8.03 7.42
C SER A 89 24.55 -9.14 8.36
N ASP A 90 25.78 -9.01 8.86
CA ASP A 90 26.36 -9.95 9.83
C ASP A 90 25.84 -9.72 11.25
N ASN A 91 25.04 -8.70 11.48
CA ASN A 91 24.52 -8.39 12.81
C ASN A 91 23.51 -9.44 13.23
N THR A 92 23.76 -10.08 14.39
CA THR A 92 22.89 -11.12 14.95
C THR A 92 22.09 -10.66 16.15
N GLU A 93 22.28 -9.43 16.60
CA GLU A 93 21.60 -8.91 17.79
C GLU A 93 20.23 -8.29 17.48
N ILE A 94 20.05 -7.89 16.23
CA ILE A 94 18.81 -7.24 15.78
C ILE A 94 17.84 -8.28 15.21
N ASP A 95 16.59 -8.18 15.59
CA ASP A 95 15.54 -8.98 14.95
C ASP A 95 15.30 -8.42 13.54
N LYS A 96 15.97 -9.01 12.57
CA LYS A 96 15.92 -8.53 11.18
C LYS A 96 14.53 -8.62 10.57
N THR A 97 13.80 -9.67 10.86
CA THR A 97 12.45 -9.86 10.31
C THR A 97 11.51 -8.76 10.77
N ASP A 98 11.53 -8.47 12.06
CA ASP A 98 10.70 -7.41 12.62
C ASP A 98 11.10 -6.04 12.07
N LEU A 99 12.40 -5.78 12.01
CA LEU A 99 12.91 -4.51 11.48
C LEU A 99 12.50 -4.31 10.03
N ILE A 100 12.65 -5.33 9.19
CA ILE A 100 12.28 -5.27 7.78
C ILE A 100 10.78 -4.96 7.64
N GLN A 101 9.93 -5.61 8.43
CA GLN A 101 8.48 -5.37 8.37
C GLN A 101 8.13 -3.94 8.73
N ARG A 102 8.74 -3.40 9.79
CA ARG A 102 8.50 -2.02 10.21
C ARG A 102 8.98 -1.03 9.16
N LEU A 103 10.15 -1.27 8.59
CA LEU A 103 10.68 -0.41 7.53
C LEU A 103 9.82 -0.42 6.28
N LYS A 104 9.32 -1.60 5.88
CA LYS A 104 8.45 -1.70 4.71
C LYS A 104 7.18 -0.86 4.90
N LYS A 105 6.58 -0.89 6.08
CA LYS A 105 5.40 -0.07 6.37
C LYS A 105 5.71 1.41 6.30
N THR A 106 6.83 1.84 6.86
CA THR A 106 7.21 3.24 6.91
C THR A 106 7.64 3.76 5.55
N MET A 107 8.49 3.02 4.85
CA MET A 107 9.05 3.44 3.57
C MET A 107 8.01 3.47 2.46
N GLY A 108 7.00 2.61 2.53
CA GLY A 108 5.92 2.59 1.55
C GLY A 108 4.88 3.69 1.75
N HIS A 109 5.00 4.46 2.82
CA HIS A 109 4.02 5.49 3.16
C HIS A 109 4.01 6.63 2.15
N ALA A 110 2.82 7.15 1.87
CA ALA A 110 2.65 8.28 0.96
C ALA A 110 2.36 9.55 1.74
N TYR A 111 2.78 10.67 1.17
CA TYR A 111 2.48 11.98 1.76
C TYR A 111 1.17 12.52 1.19
N ALA A 112 0.10 12.44 1.99
CA ALA A 112 -1.21 12.89 1.55
C ALA A 112 -1.30 14.41 1.40
N TRP A 113 -0.81 15.11 2.39
CA TRP A 113 -0.97 16.56 2.40
C TRP A 113 0.27 17.36 2.09
N MET A 114 1.36 16.73 1.81
CA MET A 114 2.63 17.43 1.61
C MET A 114 2.87 17.86 0.17
N GLY A 115 1.93 17.64 -0.71
CA GLY A 115 2.05 17.98 -2.12
C GLY A 115 1.37 19.26 -2.54
N LYS A 116 1.03 20.09 -1.62
CA LYS A 116 0.40 21.36 -1.94
C LYS A 116 1.35 22.34 -2.59
#